data_7c1c64f345a4964ea4434cf9e42e5893
#
_entry.id   7c1c64f345a4964ea4434cf9e42e5893
#
_cell.length_a   1.000
_cell.length_b   1.000
_cell.length_c   1.000
_cell.angle_alpha   90.00
_cell.angle_beta   90.00
_cell.angle_gamma   90.00
#
_symmetry.space_group_name_H-M   'P 1'
#
loop_
_entity.id
_entity.type
_entity.pdbx_description
1 polymer ?
#
loop_
_entity_poly.entity_id
_entity_poly.type
_entity_poly.pdbx_seq_one_letter_code
_entity_poly.pdbx_strand_id
1 'polypeptide(L)'
;MKLSVLLARFKKGISLAISLVIVEHIAWIVEPAVFGKVIDALIERASGQASTLNASLFPLFLWIGVFTVNSGTGVIRRIVDQKIYLAMFTQLATEISTVAQQKKFSTSKTAALAQLSEQYITFFQYRIPEIIEQIVQIGGAVIALAVFDWRISLTCLTIVLPLLLINRIYTRRVSALQKDVHDTFENAYDVFSTQKPEEINNYYQKSANIKQKIANWGALNFGVMRFILLFIFLAVLYISIDLDDFTTGSIYSIVAYIWTFITSSEYLPELMESWTSLKDVSLRLKQATL
;
A
#
# COMPACT_ATOMS: atom_id res chain seq x y z
N MET A 1 -15.69 -21.49 -10.33
CA MET A 1 -16.44 -20.52 -9.46
C MET A 1 -16.12 -19.09 -9.89
N LYS A 2 -17.08 -18.17 -9.79
CA LYS A 2 -16.75 -16.74 -10.04
C LYS A 2 -16.05 -16.19 -8.77
N LEU A 3 -14.85 -15.64 -8.89
CA LEU A 3 -14.12 -15.01 -7.80
C LEU A 3 -14.96 -13.99 -7.00
N SER A 4 -15.93 -13.34 -7.68
CA SER A 4 -16.93 -12.47 -7.05
C SER A 4 -17.82 -13.18 -6.03
N VAL A 5 -18.10 -14.47 -6.21
CA VAL A 5 -18.90 -15.26 -5.25
C VAL A 5 -18.11 -15.55 -3.99
N LEU A 6 -16.80 -15.83 -4.11
CA LEU A 6 -15.92 -15.99 -2.95
C LEU A 6 -15.89 -14.70 -2.12
N LEU A 7 -15.61 -13.56 -2.76
CA LEU A 7 -15.60 -12.26 -2.09
C LEU A 7 -16.94 -11.93 -1.42
N ALA A 8 -18.07 -12.23 -2.10
CA ALA A 8 -19.41 -12.03 -1.53
C ALA A 8 -19.67 -12.89 -0.28
N ARG A 9 -19.14 -14.13 -0.23
CA ARG A 9 -19.27 -15.01 0.94
C ARG A 9 -18.52 -14.46 2.15
N PHE A 10 -17.33 -13.88 1.95
CA PHE A 10 -16.50 -13.32 3.01
C PHE A 10 -16.70 -11.82 3.23
N LYS A 11 -17.71 -11.20 2.61
CA LYS A 11 -17.92 -9.74 2.63
C LYS A 11 -17.90 -9.11 4.03
N LYS A 12 -18.49 -9.77 5.04
CA LYS A 12 -18.49 -9.27 6.42
C LYS A 12 -17.10 -9.23 7.04
N GLY A 13 -16.32 -10.30 6.83
CA GLY A 13 -14.93 -10.36 7.28
C GLY A 13 -14.05 -9.33 6.59
N ILE A 14 -14.14 -9.25 5.27
CA ILE A 14 -13.39 -8.26 4.46
C ILE A 14 -13.76 -6.82 4.88
N SER A 15 -15.06 -6.54 5.08
CA SER A 15 -15.50 -5.22 5.55
C SER A 15 -14.95 -4.89 6.95
N LEU A 16 -14.91 -5.87 7.86
CA LEU A 16 -14.29 -5.70 9.18
C LEU A 16 -12.80 -5.41 9.05
N ALA A 17 -12.07 -6.19 8.24
CA ALA A 17 -10.65 -5.99 7.98
C ALA A 17 -10.37 -4.57 7.44
N ILE A 18 -11.11 -4.13 6.42
CA ILE A 18 -11.00 -2.79 5.84
C ILE A 18 -11.31 -1.70 6.88
N SER A 19 -12.35 -1.88 7.69
CA SER A 19 -12.71 -0.90 8.73
C SER A 19 -11.60 -0.76 9.77
N LEU A 20 -10.95 -1.87 10.16
CA LEU A 20 -9.81 -1.85 11.08
C LEU A 20 -8.61 -1.12 10.47
N VAL A 21 -8.30 -1.34 9.18
CA VAL A 21 -7.25 -0.58 8.46
C VAL A 21 -7.54 0.92 8.51
N ILE A 22 -8.77 1.34 8.20
CA ILE A 22 -9.15 2.75 8.19
C ILE A 22 -9.01 3.37 9.59
N VAL A 23 -9.49 2.69 10.64
CA VAL A 23 -9.38 3.20 12.02
C VAL A 23 -7.93 3.30 12.47
N GLU A 24 -7.09 2.30 12.19
CA GLU A 24 -5.65 2.31 12.49
C GLU A 24 -4.97 3.52 11.84
N HIS A 25 -5.23 3.78 10.56
CA HIS A 25 -4.57 4.85 9.83
C HIS A 25 -5.16 6.25 10.09
N ILE A 26 -6.45 6.36 10.46
CA ILE A 26 -7.01 7.62 10.97
C ILE A 26 -6.33 7.98 12.31
N ALA A 27 -6.16 7.02 13.22
CA ALA A 27 -5.43 7.28 14.46
C ALA A 27 -3.98 7.72 14.20
N TRP A 28 -3.30 7.11 13.21
CA TRP A 28 -1.97 7.52 12.76
C TRP A 28 -1.93 8.96 12.23
N ILE A 29 -2.95 9.40 11.46
CA ILE A 29 -3.04 10.78 10.95
C ILE A 29 -3.32 11.79 12.08
N VAL A 30 -4.07 11.41 13.09
CA VAL A 30 -4.37 12.29 14.23
C VAL A 30 -3.15 12.48 15.14
N GLU A 31 -2.27 11.50 15.19
CA GLU A 31 -1.12 11.45 16.10
C GLU A 31 -0.21 12.69 16.03
N PRO A 32 0.28 13.18 14.85
CA PRO A 32 1.18 14.33 14.81
C PRO A 32 0.56 15.62 15.37
N ALA A 33 -0.75 15.86 15.13
CA ALA A 33 -1.43 17.04 15.66
C ALA A 33 -1.56 17.00 17.18
N VAL A 34 -1.82 15.82 17.74
CA VAL A 34 -1.92 15.64 19.20
C VAL A 34 -0.55 15.71 19.84
N PHE A 35 0.47 15.11 19.24
CA PHE A 35 1.84 15.15 19.75
C PHE A 35 2.45 16.55 19.66
N GLY A 36 2.12 17.33 18.64
CA GLY A 36 2.47 18.74 18.56
C GLY A 36 1.99 19.51 19.81
N LYS A 37 0.75 19.29 20.24
CA LYS A 37 0.23 19.89 21.50
C LYS A 37 0.97 19.41 22.75
N VAL A 38 1.47 18.15 22.76
CA VAL A 38 2.32 17.66 23.84
C VAL A 38 3.65 18.44 23.89
N ILE A 39 4.26 18.67 22.72
CA ILE A 39 5.50 19.45 22.61
C ILE A 39 5.28 20.87 23.16
N ASP A 40 4.23 21.56 22.70
CA ASP A 40 3.92 22.92 23.17
C ASP A 40 3.72 22.97 24.70
N ALA A 41 2.92 22.04 25.24
CA ALA A 41 2.68 21.96 26.69
C ALA A 41 3.96 21.67 27.51
N LEU A 42 4.88 20.88 26.95
CA LEU A 42 6.19 20.63 27.61
C LEU A 42 7.09 21.87 27.59
N ILE A 43 7.09 22.62 26.48
CA ILE A 43 7.88 23.88 26.38
C ILE A 43 7.33 24.95 27.29
N GLU A 44 6.01 25.16 27.34
CA GLU A 44 5.36 26.09 28.28
C GLU A 44 5.71 25.75 29.73
N ARG A 45 5.74 24.47 30.05
CA ARG A 45 6.14 24.02 31.39
C ARG A 45 7.62 24.29 31.68
N ALA A 46 8.50 24.00 30.72
CA ALA A 46 9.94 24.22 30.88
C ALA A 46 10.31 25.71 31.02
N SER A 47 9.54 26.59 30.35
CA SER A 47 9.69 28.04 30.43
C SER A 47 9.06 28.69 31.68
N GLY A 48 8.41 27.91 32.54
CA GLY A 48 7.73 28.41 33.75
C GLY A 48 6.40 29.14 33.48
N GLN A 49 5.87 29.08 32.27
CA GLN A 49 4.61 29.73 31.85
C GLN A 49 3.37 28.86 32.06
N ALA A 50 3.53 27.59 32.40
CA ALA A 50 2.43 26.67 32.61
C ALA A 50 1.60 26.99 33.86
N SER A 51 0.32 27.29 33.70
CA SER A 51 -0.58 27.73 34.77
C SER A 51 -0.99 26.60 35.74
N THR A 52 -1.07 25.34 35.31
CA THR A 52 -1.43 24.20 36.18
C THR A 52 -0.81 22.88 35.66
N LEU A 53 -0.56 21.94 36.58
CA LEU A 53 -0.04 20.61 36.28
C LEU A 53 -0.98 19.82 35.31
N ASN A 54 -2.29 19.94 35.55
CA ASN A 54 -3.29 19.23 34.76
C ASN A 54 -3.36 19.71 33.30
N ALA A 55 -3.15 21.00 33.04
CA ALA A 55 -3.14 21.54 31.69
C ALA A 55 -1.99 20.95 30.83
N SER A 56 -0.82 20.74 31.45
CA SER A 56 0.34 20.14 30.75
C SER A 56 0.22 18.64 30.52
N LEU A 57 -0.54 17.93 31.35
CA LEU A 57 -0.69 16.47 31.27
C LEU A 57 -1.82 16.03 30.33
N PHE A 58 -2.83 16.87 30.10
CA PHE A 58 -3.98 16.51 29.27
C PHE A 58 -3.60 16.13 27.81
N PRO A 59 -2.76 16.88 27.08
CA PRO A 59 -2.31 16.50 25.76
C PRO A 59 -1.56 15.15 25.75
N LEU A 60 -0.77 14.86 26.81
CA LEU A 60 -0.06 13.60 26.94
C LEU A 60 -1.02 12.40 27.07
N PHE A 61 -2.03 12.52 27.93
CA PHE A 61 -3.05 11.46 28.05
C PHE A 61 -3.84 11.25 26.75
N LEU A 62 -4.17 12.33 26.04
CA LEU A 62 -4.81 12.26 24.76
C LEU A 62 -3.94 11.52 23.72
N TRP A 63 -2.65 11.83 23.67
CA TRP A 63 -1.69 11.15 22.79
C TRP A 63 -1.56 9.67 23.14
N ILE A 64 -1.46 9.30 24.42
CA ILE A 64 -1.46 7.90 24.87
C ILE A 64 -2.74 7.19 24.40
N GLY A 65 -3.89 7.85 24.47
CA GLY A 65 -5.16 7.32 23.97
C GLY A 65 -5.14 7.04 22.46
N VAL A 66 -4.66 8.00 21.66
CA VAL A 66 -4.51 7.85 20.20
C VAL A 66 -3.54 6.72 19.88
N PHE A 67 -2.38 6.67 20.53
CA PHE A 67 -1.39 5.62 20.37
C PHE A 67 -1.96 4.23 20.72
N THR A 68 -2.74 4.14 21.81
CA THR A 68 -3.39 2.88 22.24
C THR A 68 -4.42 2.42 21.22
N VAL A 69 -5.23 3.32 20.68
CA VAL A 69 -6.18 3.01 19.61
C VAL A 69 -5.44 2.52 18.35
N ASN A 70 -4.41 3.21 17.91
CA ASN A 70 -3.61 2.83 16.77
C ASN A 70 -3.02 1.42 16.95
N SER A 71 -2.26 1.21 18.03
CA SER A 71 -1.57 -0.05 18.32
C SER A 71 -2.54 -1.20 18.55
N GLY A 72 -3.61 -0.97 19.31
CA GLY A 72 -4.63 -1.99 19.60
C GLY A 72 -5.37 -2.42 18.35
N THR A 73 -5.79 -1.46 17.52
CA THR A 73 -6.44 -1.74 16.24
C THR A 73 -5.51 -2.51 15.30
N GLY A 74 -4.23 -2.12 15.23
CA GLY A 74 -3.22 -2.81 14.42
C GLY A 74 -3.00 -4.27 14.83
N VAL A 75 -2.99 -4.57 16.12
CA VAL A 75 -2.88 -5.95 16.63
C VAL A 75 -4.13 -6.76 16.25
N ILE A 76 -5.32 -6.22 16.53
CA ILE A 76 -6.60 -6.88 16.23
C ILE A 76 -6.70 -7.14 14.72
N ARG A 77 -6.36 -6.15 13.90
CA ARG A 77 -6.38 -6.26 12.44
C ARG A 77 -5.52 -7.43 11.94
N ARG A 78 -4.26 -7.53 12.38
CA ARG A 78 -3.35 -8.60 11.94
C ARG A 78 -3.90 -10.00 12.26
N ILE A 79 -4.55 -10.18 13.41
CA ILE A 79 -5.17 -11.44 13.80
C ILE A 79 -6.39 -11.73 12.93
N VAL A 80 -7.26 -10.74 12.72
CA VAL A 80 -8.49 -10.86 11.94
C VAL A 80 -8.18 -11.14 10.48
N ASP A 81 -7.25 -10.39 9.89
CA ASP A 81 -6.81 -10.53 8.50
C ASP A 81 -6.30 -11.96 8.25
N GLN A 82 -5.38 -12.44 9.08
CA GLN A 82 -4.82 -13.77 8.93
C GLN A 82 -5.90 -14.85 8.96
N LYS A 83 -6.85 -14.75 9.89
CA LYS A 83 -7.95 -15.71 10.01
C LYS A 83 -8.86 -15.73 8.78
N ILE A 84 -9.22 -14.54 8.27
CA ILE A 84 -10.14 -14.40 7.14
C ILE A 84 -9.48 -14.91 5.85
N TYR A 85 -8.26 -14.45 5.56
CA TYR A 85 -7.60 -14.77 4.30
C TYR A 85 -7.13 -16.22 4.22
N LEU A 86 -6.71 -16.83 5.32
CA LEU A 86 -6.46 -18.28 5.37
C LEU A 86 -7.74 -19.10 5.09
N ALA A 87 -8.88 -18.70 5.64
CA ALA A 87 -10.16 -19.36 5.36
C ALA A 87 -10.56 -19.19 3.87
N MET A 88 -10.34 -18.00 3.29
CA MET A 88 -10.58 -17.75 1.85
C MET A 88 -9.65 -18.60 0.99
N PHE A 89 -8.37 -18.68 1.32
CA PHE A 89 -7.38 -19.49 0.60
C PHE A 89 -7.75 -20.96 0.61
N THR A 90 -8.03 -21.52 1.80
CA THR A 90 -8.41 -22.92 1.95
C THR A 90 -9.63 -23.26 1.10
N GLN A 91 -10.65 -22.41 1.11
CA GLN A 91 -11.85 -22.62 0.31
C GLN A 91 -11.54 -22.54 -1.19
N LEU A 92 -10.80 -21.52 -1.65
CA LEU A 92 -10.47 -21.33 -3.06
C LEU A 92 -9.62 -22.50 -3.59
N ALA A 93 -8.60 -22.91 -2.87
CA ALA A 93 -7.72 -24.03 -3.22
C ALA A 93 -8.50 -25.35 -3.32
N THR A 94 -9.42 -25.63 -2.39
CA THR A 94 -10.28 -26.81 -2.40
C THR A 94 -11.21 -26.81 -3.62
N GLU A 95 -11.84 -25.67 -3.92
CA GLU A 95 -12.74 -25.56 -5.07
C GLU A 95 -12.00 -25.74 -6.41
N ILE A 96 -10.79 -25.16 -6.53
CA ILE A 96 -9.96 -25.33 -7.72
C ILE A 96 -9.54 -26.79 -7.89
N SER A 97 -9.15 -27.45 -6.82
CA SER A 97 -8.81 -28.89 -6.84
C SER A 97 -10.00 -29.72 -7.34
N THR A 98 -11.22 -29.42 -6.87
CA THR A 98 -12.45 -30.10 -7.30
C THR A 98 -12.73 -29.86 -8.80
N VAL A 99 -12.60 -28.63 -9.28
CA VAL A 99 -12.78 -28.29 -10.70
C VAL A 99 -11.72 -28.97 -11.56
N ALA A 100 -10.46 -28.99 -11.10
CA ALA A 100 -9.36 -29.63 -11.79
C ALA A 100 -9.60 -31.14 -11.98
N GLN A 101 -10.12 -31.79 -10.94
CA GLN A 101 -10.50 -33.21 -10.98
C GLN A 101 -11.64 -33.47 -11.97
N GLN A 102 -12.70 -32.63 -11.97
CA GLN A 102 -13.83 -32.75 -12.89
C GLN A 102 -13.42 -32.53 -14.35
N LYS A 103 -12.53 -31.57 -14.61
CA LYS A 103 -12.01 -31.25 -15.94
C LYS A 103 -10.83 -32.14 -16.37
N LYS A 104 -10.41 -33.11 -15.52
CA LYS A 104 -9.28 -34.01 -15.78
C LYS A 104 -7.99 -33.25 -16.11
N PHE A 105 -7.72 -32.15 -15.41
CA PHE A 105 -6.47 -31.42 -15.59
C PHE A 105 -5.26 -32.24 -15.13
N SER A 106 -4.11 -31.99 -15.78
CA SER A 106 -2.84 -32.59 -15.33
C SER A 106 -2.48 -32.07 -13.92
N THR A 107 -1.68 -32.86 -13.19
CA THR A 107 -1.19 -32.48 -11.87
C THR A 107 -0.45 -31.15 -11.90
N SER A 108 0.36 -30.91 -12.95
CA SER A 108 1.10 -29.65 -13.14
C SER A 108 0.17 -28.46 -13.31
N LYS A 109 -0.88 -28.59 -14.13
CA LYS A 109 -1.88 -27.54 -14.32
C LYS A 109 -2.65 -27.26 -13.04
N THR A 110 -3.00 -28.29 -12.29
CA THR A 110 -3.67 -28.15 -10.99
C THR A 110 -2.79 -27.42 -9.97
N ALA A 111 -1.50 -27.79 -9.90
CA ALA A 111 -0.53 -27.12 -9.02
C ALA A 111 -0.34 -25.63 -9.41
N ALA A 112 -0.22 -25.33 -10.70
CA ALA A 112 -0.12 -23.95 -11.18
C ALA A 112 -1.35 -23.11 -10.81
N LEU A 113 -2.56 -23.66 -10.95
CA LEU A 113 -3.79 -22.98 -10.57
C LEU A 113 -3.91 -22.77 -9.05
N ALA A 114 -3.45 -23.73 -8.24
CA ALA A 114 -3.38 -23.59 -6.79
C ALA A 114 -2.43 -22.46 -6.39
N GLN A 115 -1.26 -22.35 -7.04
CA GLN A 115 -0.31 -21.27 -6.81
C GLN A 115 -0.87 -19.89 -7.22
N LEU A 116 -1.57 -19.81 -8.35
CA LEU A 116 -2.25 -18.58 -8.75
C LEU A 116 -3.34 -18.16 -7.75
N SER A 117 -4.01 -19.14 -7.13
CA SER A 117 -5.01 -18.88 -6.08
C SER A 117 -4.38 -18.27 -4.83
N GLU A 118 -3.21 -18.78 -4.43
CA GLU A 118 -2.44 -18.22 -3.32
C GLU A 118 -2.03 -16.78 -3.61
N GLN A 119 -1.49 -16.51 -4.79
CA GLN A 119 -1.14 -15.15 -5.22
C GLN A 119 -2.34 -14.20 -5.19
N TYR A 120 -3.51 -14.67 -5.64
CA TYR A 120 -4.74 -13.88 -5.61
C TYR A 120 -5.16 -13.52 -4.20
N ILE A 121 -5.19 -14.47 -3.28
CA ILE A 121 -5.55 -14.23 -1.87
C ILE A 121 -4.52 -13.36 -1.16
N THR A 122 -3.23 -13.60 -1.38
CA THR A 122 -2.11 -12.80 -0.85
C THR A 122 -2.22 -11.33 -1.26
N PHE A 123 -2.66 -11.07 -2.50
CA PHE A 123 -2.93 -9.70 -2.93
C PHE A 123 -4.02 -9.03 -2.09
N PHE A 124 -5.14 -9.70 -1.84
CA PHE A 124 -6.22 -9.16 -0.99
C PHE A 124 -5.77 -8.97 0.46
N GLN A 125 -4.93 -9.87 0.96
CA GLN A 125 -4.43 -9.83 2.33
C GLN A 125 -3.48 -8.67 2.59
N TYR A 126 -2.58 -8.37 1.65
CA TYR A 126 -1.51 -7.39 1.87
C TYR A 126 -1.69 -6.13 1.03
N ARG A 127 -1.96 -6.27 -0.27
CA ARG A 127 -1.96 -5.12 -1.19
C ARG A 127 -3.21 -4.25 -1.11
N ILE A 128 -4.39 -4.83 -0.84
CA ILE A 128 -5.59 -4.02 -0.64
C ILE A 128 -5.52 -3.17 0.63
N PRO A 129 -5.12 -3.70 1.81
CA PRO A 129 -4.84 -2.87 2.98
C PRO A 129 -3.81 -1.76 2.72
N GLU A 130 -2.69 -2.06 2.06
CA GLU A 130 -1.69 -1.05 1.68
C GLU A 130 -2.26 0.06 0.80
N ILE A 131 -3.08 -0.26 -0.20
CA ILE A 131 -3.74 0.75 -1.05
C ILE A 131 -4.64 1.66 -0.21
N ILE A 132 -5.44 1.08 0.70
CA ILE A 132 -6.31 1.83 1.58
C ILE A 132 -5.50 2.71 2.53
N GLU A 133 -4.44 2.16 3.11
CA GLU A 133 -3.48 2.89 3.95
C GLU A 133 -2.96 4.13 3.22
N GLN A 134 -2.41 3.97 2.00
CA GLN A 134 -1.86 5.10 1.24
C GLN A 134 -2.93 6.16 0.91
N ILE A 135 -4.14 5.74 0.56
CA ILE A 135 -5.25 6.68 0.30
C ILE A 135 -5.59 7.47 1.57
N VAL A 136 -5.69 6.79 2.72
CA VAL A 136 -6.00 7.44 4.00
C VAL A 136 -4.87 8.36 4.44
N GLN A 137 -3.61 7.93 4.31
CA GLN A 137 -2.45 8.73 4.71
C GLN A 137 -2.26 9.96 3.82
N ILE A 138 -2.33 9.82 2.49
CA ILE A 138 -2.21 10.95 1.57
C ILE A 138 -3.38 11.91 1.77
N GLY A 139 -4.61 11.41 1.76
CA GLY A 139 -5.81 12.24 1.96
C GLY A 139 -5.83 12.91 3.32
N GLY A 140 -5.49 12.16 4.37
CA GLY A 140 -5.43 12.67 5.74
C GLY A 140 -4.34 13.72 5.93
N ALA A 141 -3.15 13.51 5.39
CA ALA A 141 -2.07 14.49 5.42
C ALA A 141 -2.45 15.80 4.69
N VAL A 142 -3.04 15.69 3.50
CA VAL A 142 -3.52 16.85 2.72
C VAL A 142 -4.59 17.62 3.50
N ILE A 143 -5.56 16.94 4.12
CA ILE A 143 -6.61 17.57 4.93
C ILE A 143 -5.99 18.21 6.18
N ALA A 144 -5.10 17.52 6.88
CA ALA A 144 -4.44 18.05 8.07
C ALA A 144 -3.60 19.30 7.75
N LEU A 145 -2.85 19.29 6.64
CA LEU A 145 -2.09 20.44 6.18
C LEU A 145 -2.99 21.62 5.78
N ALA A 146 -4.19 21.36 5.24
CA ALA A 146 -5.16 22.40 4.92
C ALA A 146 -5.69 23.14 6.16
N VAL A 147 -5.70 22.49 7.33
CA VAL A 147 -6.08 23.11 8.61
C VAL A 147 -5.04 24.15 9.06
N PHE A 148 -3.76 23.94 8.74
CA PHE A 148 -2.69 24.92 9.02
C PHE A 148 -2.71 26.07 7.98
N ASP A 149 -2.67 25.72 6.69
CA ASP A 149 -2.78 26.68 5.59
C ASP A 149 -3.20 25.98 4.30
N TRP A 150 -4.25 26.48 3.66
CA TRP A 150 -4.76 25.93 2.40
C TRP A 150 -3.74 25.98 1.25
N ARG A 151 -2.79 26.94 1.27
CA ARG A 151 -1.70 27.06 0.29
C ARG A 151 -0.78 25.85 0.34
N ILE A 152 -0.48 25.35 1.54
CA ILE A 152 0.33 24.14 1.76
C ILE A 152 -0.36 22.92 1.16
N SER A 153 -1.65 22.76 1.46
CA SER A 153 -2.45 21.67 0.92
C SER A 153 -2.54 21.70 -0.61
N LEU A 154 -2.77 22.86 -1.19
CA LEU A 154 -2.81 23.05 -2.63
C LEU A 154 -1.45 22.70 -3.29
N THR A 155 -0.35 23.11 -2.65
CA THR A 155 1.00 22.76 -3.12
C THR A 155 1.22 21.24 -3.11
N CYS A 156 0.79 20.52 -2.08
CA CYS A 156 0.84 19.06 -2.06
C CYS A 156 -0.01 18.44 -3.20
N LEU A 157 -1.18 18.99 -3.49
CA LEU A 157 -2.04 18.48 -4.56
C LEU A 157 -1.45 18.63 -5.97
N THR A 158 -0.46 19.49 -6.17
CA THR A 158 0.22 19.61 -7.49
C THR A 158 0.88 18.32 -7.93
N ILE A 159 1.18 17.38 -7.00
CA ILE A 159 1.74 16.06 -7.32
C ILE A 159 0.82 15.23 -8.21
N VAL A 160 -0.49 15.45 -8.15
CA VAL A 160 -1.47 14.65 -8.90
C VAL A 160 -1.19 14.71 -10.41
N LEU A 161 -0.75 15.85 -10.91
CA LEU A 161 -0.48 16.05 -12.33
C LEU A 161 0.70 15.19 -12.84
N PRO A 162 1.92 15.29 -12.27
CA PRO A 162 3.03 14.42 -12.65
C PRO A 162 2.74 12.95 -12.36
N LEU A 163 2.04 12.64 -11.26
CA LEU A 163 1.65 11.28 -10.93
C LEU A 163 0.82 10.64 -12.06
N LEU A 164 -0.20 11.32 -12.55
CA LEU A 164 -1.04 10.82 -13.65
C LEU A 164 -0.26 10.63 -14.95
N LEU A 165 0.63 11.58 -15.28
CA LEU A 165 1.43 11.52 -16.52
C LEU A 165 2.46 10.39 -16.48
N ILE A 166 3.25 10.33 -15.42
CA ILE A 166 4.31 9.34 -15.25
C ILE A 166 3.70 7.94 -15.15
N ASN A 167 2.62 7.82 -14.38
CA ASN A 167 1.94 6.55 -14.21
C ASN A 167 1.36 6.00 -15.51
N ARG A 168 0.81 6.81 -16.39
CA ARG A 168 0.31 6.35 -17.70
C ARG A 168 1.44 5.73 -18.53
N ILE A 169 2.64 6.34 -18.52
CA ILE A 169 3.81 5.82 -19.24
C ILE A 169 4.31 4.53 -18.58
N TYR A 170 4.48 4.55 -17.27
CA TYR A 170 4.94 3.42 -16.47
C TYR A 170 4.04 2.18 -16.65
N THR A 171 2.75 2.33 -16.37
CA THR A 171 1.78 1.23 -16.48
C THR A 171 1.77 0.60 -17.88
N ARG A 172 1.81 1.42 -18.93
CA ARG A 172 1.85 0.91 -20.31
C ARG A 172 3.08 0.06 -20.58
N ARG A 173 4.25 0.46 -20.09
CA ARG A 173 5.52 -0.27 -20.30
C ARG A 173 5.61 -1.52 -19.43
N VAL A 174 5.29 -1.38 -18.15
CA VAL A 174 5.40 -2.49 -17.19
C VAL A 174 4.34 -3.57 -17.44
N SER A 175 3.10 -3.20 -17.82
CA SER A 175 2.09 -4.21 -18.17
C SER A 175 2.50 -5.13 -19.31
N ALA A 176 3.17 -4.60 -20.33
CA ALA A 176 3.68 -5.43 -21.42
C ALA A 176 4.75 -6.41 -20.93
N LEU A 177 5.69 -5.93 -20.11
CA LEU A 177 6.74 -6.77 -19.52
C LEU A 177 6.19 -7.81 -18.53
N GLN A 178 5.17 -7.47 -17.74
CA GLN A 178 4.49 -8.42 -16.85
C GLN A 178 3.84 -9.55 -17.62
N LYS A 179 3.21 -9.25 -18.77
CA LYS A 179 2.69 -10.28 -19.63
C LYS A 179 3.79 -11.22 -20.13
N ASP A 180 4.93 -10.67 -20.59
CA ASP A 180 6.07 -11.47 -21.03
C ASP A 180 6.64 -12.37 -19.91
N VAL A 181 6.62 -11.91 -18.65
CA VAL A 181 6.98 -12.73 -17.47
C VAL A 181 6.03 -13.90 -17.34
N HIS A 182 4.71 -13.67 -17.37
CA HIS A 182 3.73 -14.72 -17.19
C HIS A 182 3.76 -15.73 -18.35
N ASP A 183 3.91 -15.26 -19.60
CA ASP A 183 4.05 -16.14 -20.77
C ASP A 183 5.33 -16.99 -20.68
N THR A 184 6.41 -16.43 -20.10
CA THR A 184 7.64 -17.21 -19.84
C THR A 184 7.38 -18.28 -18.77
N PHE A 185 6.63 -17.98 -17.71
CA PHE A 185 6.29 -18.95 -16.67
C PHE A 185 5.39 -20.09 -17.18
N GLU A 186 4.47 -19.82 -18.08
CA GLU A 186 3.62 -20.88 -18.67
C GLU A 186 4.43 -21.94 -19.42
N ASN A 187 5.54 -21.53 -20.03
CA ASN A 187 6.44 -22.43 -20.75
C ASN A 187 7.46 -23.16 -19.84
N ALA A 188 7.45 -22.87 -18.52
CA ALA A 188 8.43 -23.47 -17.60
C ALA A 188 8.40 -25.00 -17.61
N TYR A 189 7.20 -25.60 -17.59
CA TYR A 189 7.06 -27.04 -17.56
C TYR A 189 7.67 -27.72 -18.79
N ASP A 190 7.47 -27.17 -19.98
CA ASP A 190 7.99 -27.71 -21.23
C ASP A 190 9.52 -27.65 -21.23
N VAL A 191 10.08 -26.54 -20.77
CA VAL A 191 11.55 -26.37 -20.66
C VAL A 191 12.14 -27.37 -19.65
N PHE A 192 11.53 -27.52 -18.48
CA PHE A 192 12.03 -28.47 -17.47
C PHE A 192 11.88 -29.93 -17.90
N SER A 193 10.88 -30.25 -18.72
CA SER A 193 10.69 -31.61 -19.26
C SER A 193 11.81 -32.05 -20.21
N THR A 194 12.53 -31.11 -20.80
CA THR A 194 13.67 -31.42 -21.69
C THR A 194 14.90 -31.93 -20.93
N GLN A 195 15.01 -31.67 -19.65
CA GLN A 195 16.14 -31.99 -18.76
C GLN A 195 17.52 -31.50 -19.29
N LYS A 196 17.51 -30.52 -20.23
CA LYS A 196 18.74 -29.97 -20.80
C LYS A 196 19.17 -28.73 -20.02
N PRO A 197 20.35 -28.72 -19.36
CA PRO A 197 20.80 -27.60 -18.56
C PRO A 197 20.89 -26.27 -19.34
N GLU A 198 21.20 -26.35 -20.61
CA GLU A 198 21.36 -25.18 -21.48
C GLU A 198 20.00 -24.49 -21.75
N GLU A 199 18.94 -25.27 -22.02
CA GLU A 199 17.58 -24.76 -22.22
C GLU A 199 17.02 -24.16 -20.93
N ILE A 200 17.30 -24.81 -19.79
CA ILE A 200 16.92 -24.32 -18.46
C ILE A 200 17.65 -23.00 -18.15
N ASN A 201 18.95 -22.90 -18.43
CA ASN A 201 19.70 -21.68 -18.24
C ASN A 201 19.15 -20.52 -19.11
N ASN A 202 18.86 -20.78 -20.39
CA ASN A 202 18.26 -19.79 -21.30
C ASN A 202 16.91 -19.29 -20.80
N TYR A 203 16.09 -20.18 -20.27
CA TYR A 203 14.80 -19.82 -19.63
C TYR A 203 15.00 -18.86 -18.45
N TYR A 204 15.92 -19.18 -17.53
CA TYR A 204 16.19 -18.31 -16.39
C TYR A 204 16.82 -16.97 -16.80
N GLN A 205 17.72 -16.95 -17.76
CA GLN A 205 18.30 -15.71 -18.29
C GLN A 205 17.23 -14.83 -18.94
N LYS A 206 16.32 -15.41 -19.73
CA LYS A 206 15.20 -14.67 -20.32
C LYS A 206 14.31 -14.07 -19.23
N SER A 207 13.92 -14.86 -18.24
CA SER A 207 13.11 -14.41 -17.11
C SER A 207 13.80 -13.30 -16.31
N ALA A 208 15.10 -13.45 -16.02
CA ALA A 208 15.90 -12.46 -15.31
C ALA A 208 15.99 -11.14 -16.08
N ASN A 209 16.21 -11.18 -17.40
CA ASN A 209 16.27 -9.99 -18.24
C ASN A 209 14.96 -9.21 -18.26
N ILE A 210 13.81 -9.91 -18.30
CA ILE A 210 12.50 -9.25 -18.26
C ILE A 210 12.26 -8.60 -16.88
N LYS A 211 12.51 -9.33 -15.80
CA LYS A 211 12.40 -8.81 -14.42
C LYS A 211 13.35 -7.63 -14.19
N GLN A 212 14.57 -7.67 -14.73
CA GLN A 212 15.49 -6.54 -14.64
C GLN A 212 14.96 -5.29 -15.36
N LYS A 213 14.33 -5.45 -16.52
CA LYS A 213 13.67 -4.31 -17.21
C LYS A 213 12.55 -3.71 -16.39
N ILE A 214 11.72 -4.55 -15.74
CA ILE A 214 10.66 -4.07 -14.83
C ILE A 214 11.28 -3.30 -13.67
N ALA A 215 12.29 -3.86 -13.01
CA ALA A 215 13.01 -3.21 -11.92
C ALA A 215 13.63 -1.87 -12.33
N ASN A 216 14.21 -1.78 -13.52
CA ASN A 216 14.78 -0.53 -14.05
C ASN A 216 13.69 0.54 -14.26
N TRP A 217 12.52 0.17 -14.79
CA TRP A 217 11.38 1.09 -14.91
C TRP A 217 10.86 1.53 -13.53
N GLY A 218 10.80 0.61 -12.55
CA GLY A 218 10.45 0.93 -11.17
C GLY A 218 11.43 1.90 -10.54
N ALA A 219 12.73 1.65 -10.67
CA ALA A 219 13.76 2.54 -10.15
C ALA A 219 13.73 3.94 -10.78
N LEU A 220 13.53 4.02 -12.10
CA LEU A 220 13.39 5.31 -12.78
C LEU A 220 12.17 6.08 -12.29
N ASN A 221 11.01 5.40 -12.19
CA ASN A 221 9.76 6.00 -11.72
C ASN A 221 9.93 6.50 -10.27
N PHE A 222 10.49 5.69 -9.38
CA PHE A 222 10.79 6.08 -8.01
C PHE A 222 11.69 7.32 -7.96
N GLY A 223 12.79 7.34 -8.72
CA GLY A 223 13.73 8.47 -8.76
C GLY A 223 13.07 9.76 -9.20
N VAL A 224 12.30 9.73 -10.30
CA VAL A 224 11.59 10.92 -10.81
C VAL A 224 10.56 11.43 -9.81
N MET A 225 9.77 10.53 -9.21
CA MET A 225 8.79 10.91 -8.18
C MET A 225 9.46 11.54 -6.96
N ARG A 226 10.58 11.00 -6.51
CA ARG A 226 11.33 11.53 -5.37
C ARG A 226 11.87 12.95 -5.61
N PHE A 227 12.32 13.25 -6.81
CA PHE A 227 12.71 14.61 -7.17
C PHE A 227 11.53 15.58 -7.15
N ILE A 228 10.36 15.17 -7.65
CA ILE A 228 9.16 16.02 -7.63
C ILE A 228 8.73 16.27 -6.17
N LEU A 229 8.72 15.24 -5.34
CA LEU A 229 8.40 15.36 -3.92
C LEU A 229 9.37 16.28 -3.17
N LEU A 230 10.67 16.26 -3.52
CA LEU A 230 11.65 17.20 -2.96
C LEU A 230 11.27 18.65 -3.25
N PHE A 231 10.88 18.99 -4.48
CA PHE A 231 10.45 20.33 -4.82
C PHE A 231 9.18 20.75 -4.08
N ILE A 232 8.21 19.83 -3.95
CA ILE A 232 7.00 20.07 -3.15
C ILE A 232 7.36 20.34 -1.69
N PHE A 233 8.26 19.53 -1.10
CA PHE A 233 8.71 19.70 0.27
C PHE A 233 9.34 21.09 0.48
N LEU A 234 10.26 21.51 -0.40
CA LEU A 234 10.89 22.80 -0.31
C LEU A 234 9.88 23.95 -0.46
N ALA A 235 8.91 23.82 -1.36
CA ALA A 235 7.86 24.83 -1.53
C ALA A 235 6.97 24.93 -0.28
N VAL A 236 6.61 23.82 0.34
CA VAL A 236 5.82 23.80 1.59
C VAL A 236 6.61 24.44 2.74
N LEU A 237 7.89 24.10 2.90
CA LEU A 237 8.73 24.74 3.91
C LEU A 237 8.81 26.26 3.71
N TYR A 238 8.95 26.71 2.46
CA TYR A 238 8.97 28.14 2.17
C TYR A 238 7.65 28.84 2.54
N ILE A 239 6.50 28.25 2.22
CA ILE A 239 5.18 28.77 2.62
C ILE A 239 5.01 28.78 4.13
N SER A 240 5.54 27.77 4.83
CA SER A 240 5.39 27.62 6.28
C SER A 240 6.11 28.74 7.07
N ILE A 241 7.07 29.45 6.49
CA ILE A 241 7.76 30.58 7.14
C ILE A 241 6.80 31.77 7.38
N ASP A 242 5.75 31.91 6.55
CA ASP A 242 4.80 33.02 6.60
C ASP A 242 3.57 32.74 7.49
N LEU A 243 3.59 31.71 8.33
CA LEU A 243 2.48 31.38 9.23
C LEU A 243 2.50 32.24 10.50
N ASP A 244 1.38 32.92 10.81
CA ASP A 244 1.26 33.87 11.91
C ASP A 244 1.31 33.20 13.31
N ASP A 245 0.84 31.95 13.46
CA ASP A 245 0.78 31.20 14.72
C ASP A 245 1.75 30.02 14.72
N PHE A 246 3.05 30.31 14.65
CA PHE A 246 4.09 29.30 14.47
C PHE A 246 4.66 28.82 15.82
N THR A 247 4.01 27.82 16.43
CA THR A 247 4.53 27.14 17.62
C THR A 247 5.47 25.99 17.25
N THR A 248 6.32 25.55 18.19
CA THR A 248 7.21 24.40 17.97
C THR A 248 6.43 23.12 17.68
N GLY A 249 5.28 22.94 18.34
CA GLY A 249 4.38 21.82 18.07
C GLY A 249 3.71 21.89 16.71
N SER A 250 3.37 23.10 16.23
CA SER A 250 2.84 23.29 14.87
C SER A 250 3.89 22.94 13.81
N ILE A 251 5.14 23.34 13.99
CA ILE A 251 6.26 22.99 13.11
C ILE A 251 6.40 21.47 13.02
N TYR A 252 6.45 20.80 14.18
CA TYR A 252 6.52 19.34 14.23
C TYR A 252 5.38 18.69 13.43
N SER A 253 4.15 19.14 13.68
CA SER A 253 2.96 18.57 13.01
C SER A 253 3.01 18.73 11.49
N ILE A 254 3.35 19.92 11.00
CA ILE A 254 3.49 20.21 9.56
C ILE A 254 4.55 19.32 8.95
N VAL A 255 5.76 19.25 9.54
CA VAL A 255 6.85 18.42 9.02
C VAL A 255 6.46 16.94 9.02
N ALA A 256 5.80 16.45 10.06
CA ALA A 256 5.34 15.07 10.15
C ALA A 256 4.29 14.75 9.06
N TYR A 257 3.33 15.66 8.79
CA TYR A 257 2.34 15.45 7.72
C TYR A 257 2.96 15.52 6.33
N ILE A 258 3.91 16.42 6.08
CA ILE A 258 4.63 16.44 4.80
C ILE A 258 5.41 15.14 4.63
N TRP A 259 6.08 14.66 5.69
CA TRP A 259 6.81 13.41 5.63
C TRP A 259 5.89 12.23 5.35
N THR A 260 4.73 12.15 6.02
CA THR A 260 3.70 11.15 5.75
C THR A 260 3.22 11.22 4.29
N PHE A 261 2.95 12.41 3.78
CA PHE A 261 2.55 12.62 2.39
C PHE A 261 3.61 12.14 1.40
N ILE A 262 4.88 12.47 1.63
CA ILE A 262 6.01 12.07 0.79
C ILE A 262 6.16 10.55 0.78
N THR A 263 6.29 9.94 1.96
CA THR A 263 6.51 8.49 2.07
C THR A 263 5.36 7.70 1.46
N SER A 264 4.12 8.11 1.72
CA SER A 264 2.94 7.45 1.13
C SER A 264 2.88 7.61 -0.38
N SER A 265 3.28 8.76 -0.92
CA SER A 265 3.30 9.00 -2.37
C SER A 265 4.40 8.20 -3.08
N GLU A 266 5.53 7.93 -2.42
CA GLU A 266 6.61 7.11 -2.96
C GLU A 266 6.19 5.65 -3.20
N TYR A 267 5.23 5.12 -2.44
CA TYR A 267 4.73 3.75 -2.61
C TYR A 267 3.71 3.58 -3.73
N LEU A 268 3.10 4.65 -4.24
CA LEU A 268 2.06 4.57 -5.28
C LEU A 268 2.47 3.79 -6.54
N PRO A 269 3.68 3.95 -7.08
CA PRO A 269 4.13 3.19 -8.25
C PRO A 269 4.14 1.67 -8.01
N GLU A 270 4.62 1.22 -6.85
CA GLU A 270 4.67 -0.20 -6.47
C GLU A 270 3.25 -0.79 -6.35
N LEU A 271 2.32 -0.04 -5.76
CA LEU A 271 0.92 -0.46 -5.66
C LEU A 271 0.26 -0.60 -7.03
N MET A 272 0.62 0.24 -7.97
CA MET A 272 0.09 0.18 -9.34
C MET A 272 0.65 -1.01 -10.13
N GLU A 273 1.91 -1.34 -9.93
CA GLU A 273 2.50 -2.57 -10.48
C GLU A 273 1.77 -3.79 -9.94
N SER A 274 1.58 -3.85 -8.63
CA SER A 274 0.84 -4.92 -7.95
C SER A 274 -0.59 -5.05 -8.46
N TRP A 275 -1.29 -3.93 -8.69
CA TRP A 275 -2.63 -3.92 -9.28
C TRP A 275 -2.67 -4.46 -10.71
N THR A 276 -1.66 -4.13 -11.50
CA THR A 276 -1.55 -4.62 -12.88
C THR A 276 -1.32 -6.13 -12.91
N SER A 277 -0.45 -6.65 -12.04
CA SER A 277 -0.22 -8.09 -11.87
C SER A 277 -1.49 -8.82 -11.41
N LEU A 278 -2.27 -8.25 -10.49
CA LEU A 278 -3.54 -8.83 -10.05
C LEU A 278 -4.54 -9.00 -11.20
N LYS A 279 -4.64 -8.01 -12.08
CA LYS A 279 -5.56 -8.11 -13.24
C LYS A 279 -5.23 -9.31 -14.09
N ASP A 280 -3.95 -9.56 -14.37
CA ASP A 280 -3.54 -10.70 -15.18
C ASP A 280 -3.80 -12.02 -14.46
N VAL A 281 -3.43 -12.17 -13.19
CA VAL A 281 -3.72 -13.35 -12.36
C VAL A 281 -5.23 -13.63 -12.31
N SER A 282 -6.04 -12.60 -12.10
CA SER A 282 -7.51 -12.73 -12.07
C SER A 282 -8.09 -13.21 -13.39
N LEU A 283 -7.58 -12.73 -14.53
CA LEU A 283 -8.00 -13.16 -15.86
C LEU A 283 -7.66 -14.64 -16.10
N ARG A 284 -6.44 -15.08 -15.77
CA ARG A 284 -5.99 -16.48 -15.92
C ARG A 284 -6.80 -17.44 -15.05
N LEU A 285 -7.05 -17.08 -13.79
CA LEU A 285 -7.94 -17.88 -12.92
C LEU A 285 -9.35 -17.97 -13.45
N LYS A 286 -9.89 -16.88 -14.00
CA LYS A 286 -11.23 -16.88 -14.60
C LYS A 286 -11.30 -17.78 -15.84
N GLN A 287 -10.31 -17.73 -16.73
CA GLN A 287 -10.24 -18.57 -17.92
C GLN A 287 -10.10 -20.06 -17.57
N ALA A 288 -9.36 -20.39 -16.53
CA ALA A 288 -9.19 -21.77 -16.09
C ALA A 288 -10.45 -22.36 -15.41
N THR A 289 -11.28 -21.50 -14.80
CA THR A 289 -12.50 -21.94 -14.06
C THR A 289 -13.78 -21.89 -14.90
N LEU A 290 -13.79 -21.19 -16.05
CA LEU A 290 -14.85 -21.26 -17.06
C LEU A 290 -14.69 -22.51 -17.93
#